data_de6848ade8658955577eef7c4f26b83e
#
_entry.id   de6848ade8658955577eef7c4f26b83e
#
_cell.length_a   1.000
_cell.length_b   1.000
_cell.length_c   1.000
_cell.angle_alpha   90.00
_cell.angle_beta   90.00
_cell.angle_gamma   90.00
#
_symmetry.space_group_name_H-M   'P 1'
#
loop_
_entity.id
_entity.type
_entity.pdbx_description
1 polymer ?
#
loop_
_entity_poly.entity_id
_entity_poly.type
_entity_poly.pdbx_seq_one_letter_code
_entity_poly.pdbx_strand_id
1 'polypeptide(L)'
;MNKNFSFKLHFPILVIGIAAPFLFPGLQLQIATLWVMVLFALTWDIMGGQMGYNSLGNIFFFGVGMYTSVLFQVGQFAEIGAYTAAHGGDNFTFTNAEYYQGLVIGIIMSGIVAAITAALLGWTVFGLRGPYFAIGTLGIAIAAGELMGTWEWVGAGSGISVPVFPGSAEARSLLFYFLCFGAAVLTFVALQWIYKTRFGLAVNAIRDDEEKAEAMGVHTVRYKTVAWSISAFFVGISGALFGNITGIIEPLEVAFPTVTFGIFMVAMALLGGKGTLWGPVLGAVLFHVLKEVTWTYFLGWQWVALGVLIIINVVYFQQGIMGWLIEKFPEKFGIVVEEKEAAR
;
A
#
# COMPACT_ATOMS: atom_id res chain seq x y z
N MET A 1 11.26 15.43 14.85
CA MET A 1 11.62 14.22 15.65
C MET A 1 13.13 14.17 15.80
N ASN A 2 13.62 14.10 17.01
CA ASN A 2 15.06 14.12 17.32
C ASN A 2 15.75 12.93 16.61
N LYS A 3 16.88 13.13 15.90
CA LYS A 3 17.60 12.09 15.14
C LYS A 3 17.89 10.83 15.99
N ASN A 4 18.22 11.03 17.26
CA ASN A 4 18.51 9.94 18.19
C ASN A 4 17.27 9.13 18.60
N PHE A 5 16.09 9.75 18.64
CA PHE A 5 14.83 9.07 18.96
C PHE A 5 14.32 8.28 17.75
N SER A 6 14.45 8.82 16.56
CA SER A 6 14.14 8.13 15.32
C SER A 6 14.92 6.82 15.20
N PHE A 7 16.24 6.83 15.40
CA PHE A 7 17.07 5.64 15.31
C PHE A 7 16.72 4.60 16.41
N LYS A 8 16.43 5.05 17.63
CA LYS A 8 16.05 4.16 18.75
C LYS A 8 14.72 3.44 18.52
N LEU A 9 13.83 3.98 17.69
CA LEU A 9 12.55 3.35 17.37
C LEU A 9 12.64 2.42 16.16
N HIS A 10 13.45 2.76 15.14
CA HIS A 10 13.61 1.93 13.94
C HIS A 10 14.25 0.57 14.25
N PHE A 11 15.28 0.55 15.10
CA PHE A 11 16.03 -0.65 15.38
C PHE A 11 15.18 -1.77 16.05
N PRO A 12 14.41 -1.51 17.13
CA PRO A 12 13.57 -2.54 17.73
C PRO A 12 12.52 -3.10 16.76
N ILE A 13 11.92 -2.25 15.93
CA ILE A 13 10.89 -2.69 14.97
C ILE A 13 11.49 -3.59 13.89
N LEU A 14 12.69 -3.27 13.41
CA LEU A 14 13.41 -4.14 12.47
C LEU A 14 13.74 -5.48 13.10
N VAL A 15 14.23 -5.48 14.35
CA VAL A 15 14.55 -6.73 15.07
C VAL A 15 13.30 -7.57 15.29
N ILE A 16 12.19 -6.96 15.73
CA ILE A 16 10.91 -7.65 15.91
C ILE A 16 10.42 -8.19 14.57
N GLY A 17 10.48 -7.40 13.51
CA GLY A 17 10.08 -7.82 12.16
C GLY A 17 10.90 -8.99 11.63
N ILE A 18 12.20 -9.04 11.90
CA ILE A 18 13.05 -10.18 11.50
C ILE A 18 12.77 -11.42 12.37
N ALA A 19 12.51 -11.25 13.66
CA ALA A 19 12.30 -12.34 14.60
C ALA A 19 10.89 -12.95 14.54
N ALA A 20 9.87 -12.16 14.17
CA ALA A 20 8.46 -12.56 14.23
C ALA A 20 8.12 -13.87 13.49
N PRO A 21 8.62 -14.16 12.26
CA PRO A 21 8.28 -15.40 11.58
C PRO A 21 8.83 -16.65 12.24
N PHE A 22 9.89 -16.50 13.05
CA PHE A 22 10.49 -17.60 13.82
C PHE A 22 9.82 -17.80 15.17
N LEU A 23 9.29 -16.71 15.76
CA LEU A 23 8.55 -16.77 17.02
C LEU A 23 7.10 -17.28 16.81
N PHE A 24 6.51 -16.99 15.64
CA PHE A 24 5.14 -17.32 15.31
C PHE A 24 5.03 -18.03 13.94
N PRO A 25 5.54 -19.24 13.77
CA PRO A 25 5.60 -19.93 12.48
C PRO A 25 4.22 -20.20 11.88
N GLY A 26 3.17 -20.37 12.73
CA GLY A 26 1.78 -20.53 12.25
C GLY A 26 1.10 -19.26 11.76
N LEU A 27 1.68 -18.07 12.01
CA LEU A 27 1.08 -16.77 11.66
C LEU A 27 1.85 -16.01 10.56
N GLN A 28 2.80 -16.67 9.90
CA GLN A 28 3.68 -16.01 8.93
C GLN A 28 2.94 -15.28 7.83
N LEU A 29 1.94 -15.89 7.19
CA LEU A 29 1.15 -15.26 6.13
C LEU A 29 0.22 -14.15 6.64
N GLN A 30 -0.31 -14.28 7.85
CA GLN A 30 -1.12 -13.24 8.47
C GLN A 30 -0.27 -12.00 8.76
N ILE A 31 0.96 -12.19 9.31
CA ILE A 31 1.87 -11.08 9.54
C ILE A 31 2.43 -10.53 8.21
N ALA A 32 2.60 -11.36 7.16
CA ALA A 32 2.91 -10.87 5.82
C ALA A 32 1.81 -9.91 5.30
N THR A 33 0.55 -10.26 5.53
CA THR A 33 -0.59 -9.40 5.19
C THR A 33 -0.56 -8.09 6.00
N LEU A 34 -0.12 -8.11 7.27
CA LEU A 34 0.10 -6.87 8.03
C LEU A 34 1.09 -5.95 7.32
N TRP A 35 2.21 -6.46 6.80
CA TRP A 35 3.18 -5.64 6.06
C TRP A 35 2.62 -5.08 4.76
N VAL A 36 1.75 -5.82 4.07
CA VAL A 36 0.98 -5.31 2.93
C VAL A 36 0.08 -4.16 3.37
N MET A 37 -0.63 -4.26 4.50
CA MET A 37 -1.46 -3.18 5.03
C MET A 37 -0.65 -1.95 5.43
N VAL A 38 0.51 -2.13 6.06
CA VAL A 38 1.44 -1.03 6.36
C VAL A 38 1.85 -0.30 5.07
N LEU A 39 2.19 -1.05 4.03
CA LEU A 39 2.57 -0.49 2.74
C LEU A 39 1.41 0.30 2.11
N PHE A 40 0.19 -0.23 2.18
CA PHE A 40 -1.03 0.47 1.73
C PHE A 40 -1.26 1.78 2.45
N ALA A 41 -1.17 1.78 3.78
CA ALA A 41 -1.38 2.98 4.57
C ALA A 41 -0.31 4.04 4.31
N LEU A 42 0.97 3.64 4.19
CA LEU A 42 2.08 4.52 3.85
C LEU A 42 1.92 5.15 2.47
N THR A 43 1.53 4.36 1.48
CA THR A 43 1.38 4.85 0.10
C THR A 43 0.16 5.76 -0.06
N TRP A 44 -0.93 5.47 0.65
CA TRP A 44 -2.07 6.38 0.68
C TRP A 44 -1.73 7.72 1.30
N ASP A 45 -0.90 7.73 2.36
CA ASP A 45 -0.50 8.94 3.07
C ASP A 45 0.29 9.92 2.18
N ILE A 46 0.96 9.44 1.13
CA ILE A 46 1.63 10.31 0.15
C ILE A 46 0.64 11.30 -0.45
N MET A 47 -0.51 10.80 -0.87
CA MET A 47 -1.55 11.63 -1.50
C MET A 47 -2.48 12.27 -0.47
N GLY A 48 -3.06 11.47 0.44
CA GLY A 48 -4.07 11.93 1.40
C GLY A 48 -3.50 12.73 2.56
N GLY A 49 -2.35 12.33 3.09
CA GLY A 49 -1.73 12.95 4.26
C GLY A 49 -0.77 14.09 3.92
N GLN A 50 0.19 13.83 3.05
CA GLN A 50 1.25 14.79 2.72
C GLN A 50 0.80 15.84 1.70
N MET A 51 -0.04 15.46 0.74
CA MET A 51 -0.49 16.36 -0.34
C MET A 51 -1.91 16.89 -0.14
N GLY A 52 -2.73 16.26 0.72
CA GLY A 52 -4.11 16.66 0.95
C GLY A 52 -5.11 16.16 -0.11
N TYR A 53 -4.69 15.32 -1.05
CA TYR A 53 -5.52 14.72 -2.08
C TYR A 53 -5.97 13.32 -1.69
N ASN A 54 -7.19 13.17 -1.23
CA ASN A 54 -7.75 11.89 -0.78
C ASN A 54 -8.03 10.97 -1.96
N SER A 55 -7.03 10.19 -2.39
CA SER A 55 -7.19 9.20 -3.44
C SER A 55 -7.88 7.94 -2.91
N LEU A 56 -8.95 7.50 -3.55
CA LEU A 56 -9.52 6.16 -3.35
C LEU A 56 -9.10 5.19 -4.48
N GLY A 57 -8.30 5.68 -5.43
CA GLY A 57 -7.83 4.92 -6.58
C GLY A 57 -6.57 4.09 -6.37
N ASN A 58 -6.00 4.06 -5.17
CA ASN A 58 -4.81 3.22 -4.92
C ASN A 58 -5.11 1.74 -5.16
N ILE A 59 -6.36 1.31 -4.95
CA ILE A 59 -6.80 -0.05 -5.23
C ILE A 59 -6.69 -0.40 -6.72
N PHE A 60 -6.86 0.56 -7.62
CA PHE A 60 -6.63 0.38 -9.05
C PHE A 60 -5.19 -0.09 -9.33
N PHE A 61 -4.20 0.58 -8.75
CA PHE A 61 -2.78 0.24 -8.94
C PHE A 61 -2.42 -1.08 -8.26
N PHE A 62 -3.13 -1.45 -7.21
CA PHE A 62 -2.99 -2.75 -6.55
C PHE A 62 -3.41 -3.88 -7.49
N GLY A 63 -4.57 -3.77 -8.09
CA GLY A 63 -5.05 -4.73 -9.08
C GLY A 63 -4.17 -4.79 -10.33
N VAL A 64 -3.78 -3.62 -10.87
CA VAL A 64 -2.81 -3.54 -11.98
C VAL A 64 -1.52 -4.28 -11.62
N GLY A 65 -1.01 -4.10 -10.40
CA GLY A 65 0.19 -4.80 -9.92
C GLY A 65 0.01 -6.31 -9.85
N MET A 66 -1.13 -6.80 -9.35
CA MET A 66 -1.43 -8.23 -9.29
C MET A 66 -1.44 -8.87 -10.68
N TYR A 67 -2.25 -8.32 -11.58
CA TYR A 67 -2.34 -8.85 -12.94
C TYR A 67 -1.00 -8.77 -13.67
N THR A 68 -0.31 -7.64 -13.59
CA THR A 68 1.03 -7.51 -14.18
C THR A 68 1.98 -8.57 -13.66
N SER A 69 1.99 -8.83 -12.36
CA SER A 69 2.86 -9.84 -11.78
C SER A 69 2.62 -11.22 -12.39
N VAL A 70 1.38 -11.69 -12.44
CA VAL A 70 1.05 -13.01 -13.01
C VAL A 70 1.31 -13.06 -14.51
N LEU A 71 0.94 -12.02 -15.25
CA LEU A 71 1.19 -11.95 -16.68
C LEU A 71 2.69 -12.06 -17.02
N PHE A 72 3.57 -11.46 -16.22
CA PHE A 72 5.00 -11.59 -16.39
C PHE A 72 5.56 -12.90 -15.84
N GLN A 73 4.98 -13.48 -14.79
CA GLN A 73 5.39 -14.78 -14.28
C GLN A 73 5.09 -15.91 -15.27
N VAL A 74 3.91 -15.88 -15.89
CA VAL A 74 3.45 -16.92 -16.81
C VAL A 74 3.92 -16.65 -18.24
N GLY A 75 3.75 -15.40 -18.72
CA GLY A 75 3.90 -15.05 -20.13
C GLY A 75 5.33 -15.16 -20.70
N GLN A 76 6.35 -15.33 -19.85
CA GLN A 76 7.71 -15.62 -20.29
C GLN A 76 7.90 -17.08 -20.69
N PHE A 77 7.08 -18.00 -20.17
CA PHE A 77 7.30 -19.44 -20.25
C PHE A 77 6.09 -20.19 -20.86
N ALA A 78 4.90 -19.58 -20.82
CA ALA A 78 3.67 -20.18 -21.32
C ALA A 78 2.77 -19.13 -21.98
N GLU A 79 1.87 -19.58 -22.85
CA GLU A 79 0.82 -18.73 -23.43
C GLU A 79 -0.28 -18.51 -22.37
N ILE A 80 -0.59 -17.24 -22.12
CA ILE A 80 -1.45 -16.83 -20.99
C ILE A 80 -2.87 -17.36 -21.14
N GLY A 81 -3.45 -17.27 -22.35
CA GLY A 81 -4.82 -17.77 -22.60
C GLY A 81 -4.93 -19.28 -22.39
N ALA A 82 -3.94 -20.06 -22.83
CA ALA A 82 -3.89 -21.51 -22.60
C ALA A 82 -3.72 -21.82 -21.10
N TYR A 83 -2.86 -21.08 -20.41
CA TYR A 83 -2.67 -21.19 -18.96
C TYR A 83 -3.98 -20.93 -18.19
N THR A 84 -4.66 -19.85 -18.55
CA THR A 84 -5.93 -19.45 -17.92
C THR A 84 -7.05 -20.46 -18.20
N ALA A 85 -7.20 -20.92 -19.45
CA ALA A 85 -8.20 -21.91 -19.84
C ALA A 85 -8.01 -23.25 -19.14
N ALA A 86 -6.77 -23.63 -18.84
CA ALA A 86 -6.45 -24.84 -18.09
C ALA A 86 -6.56 -24.68 -16.57
N HIS A 87 -7.07 -23.55 -16.06
CA HIS A 87 -7.13 -23.21 -14.63
C HIS A 87 -5.75 -23.22 -13.93
N GLY A 88 -4.71 -22.98 -14.68
CA GLY A 88 -3.37 -22.58 -14.24
C GLY A 88 -2.55 -23.64 -13.53
N GLY A 89 -2.29 -23.40 -12.27
CA GLY A 89 -1.21 -23.95 -11.50
C GLY A 89 -1.01 -25.47 -11.46
N ASP A 90 -2.05 -26.28 -11.54
CA ASP A 90 -1.91 -27.75 -11.44
C ASP A 90 -1.53 -28.40 -12.77
N ASN A 91 -1.84 -27.74 -13.89
CA ASN A 91 -1.60 -28.26 -15.24
C ASN A 91 -0.33 -27.74 -15.91
N PHE A 92 0.23 -26.66 -15.37
CA PHE A 92 1.49 -26.06 -15.83
C PHE A 92 2.53 -26.13 -14.74
N THR A 93 3.56 -26.93 -14.93
CA THR A 93 4.68 -27.05 -13.99
C THR A 93 5.82 -26.16 -14.44
N PHE A 94 6.19 -25.22 -13.61
CA PHE A 94 7.39 -24.37 -13.82
C PHE A 94 8.58 -24.97 -13.06
N THR A 95 9.75 -24.91 -13.66
CA THR A 95 10.99 -25.25 -12.94
C THR A 95 11.26 -24.21 -11.84
N ASN A 96 12.09 -24.59 -10.84
CA ASN A 96 12.45 -23.66 -9.78
C ASN A 96 13.03 -22.35 -10.34
N ALA A 97 13.89 -22.44 -11.37
CA ALA A 97 14.51 -21.28 -11.98
C ALA A 97 13.48 -20.37 -12.65
N GLU A 98 12.55 -20.93 -13.42
CA GLU A 98 11.47 -20.18 -14.09
C GLU A 98 10.54 -19.50 -13.08
N TYR A 99 10.18 -20.21 -12.01
CA TYR A 99 9.35 -19.63 -10.95
C TYR A 99 10.01 -18.40 -10.32
N TYR A 100 11.25 -18.52 -9.85
CA TYR A 100 11.92 -17.40 -9.18
C TYR A 100 12.25 -16.26 -10.15
N GLN A 101 12.65 -16.57 -11.38
CA GLN A 101 12.86 -15.55 -12.40
C GLN A 101 11.56 -14.80 -12.71
N GLY A 102 10.47 -15.53 -12.94
CA GLY A 102 9.14 -14.94 -13.17
C GLY A 102 8.67 -14.09 -12.00
N LEU A 103 8.84 -14.57 -10.76
CA LEU A 103 8.46 -13.86 -9.54
C LEU A 103 9.20 -12.51 -9.42
N VAL A 104 10.53 -12.50 -9.57
CA VAL A 104 11.34 -11.28 -9.45
C VAL A 104 10.96 -10.26 -10.54
N ILE A 105 10.88 -10.72 -11.80
CA ILE A 105 10.50 -9.85 -12.91
C ILE A 105 9.07 -9.36 -12.73
N GLY A 106 8.15 -10.24 -12.34
CA GLY A 106 6.75 -9.89 -12.08
C GLY A 106 6.60 -8.82 -11.01
N ILE A 107 7.33 -8.92 -9.88
CA ILE A 107 7.30 -7.91 -8.81
C ILE A 107 7.85 -6.56 -9.30
N ILE A 108 8.97 -6.55 -10.02
CA ILE A 108 9.57 -5.31 -10.52
C ILE A 108 8.65 -4.65 -11.56
N MET A 109 8.16 -5.42 -12.50
CA MET A 109 7.28 -4.93 -13.57
C MET A 109 5.94 -4.44 -13.02
N SER A 110 5.42 -5.05 -11.95
CA SER A 110 4.18 -4.59 -11.30
C SER A 110 4.31 -3.15 -10.78
N GLY A 111 5.44 -2.81 -10.16
CA GLY A 111 5.69 -1.44 -9.72
C GLY A 111 5.84 -0.47 -10.89
N ILE A 112 6.60 -0.85 -11.91
CA ILE A 112 6.85 0.00 -13.09
C ILE A 112 5.56 0.26 -13.86
N VAL A 113 4.78 -0.77 -14.18
CA VAL A 113 3.52 -0.64 -14.93
C VAL A 113 2.50 0.18 -14.12
N ALA A 114 2.39 -0.06 -12.82
CA ALA A 114 1.51 0.74 -11.96
C ALA A 114 1.93 2.22 -11.92
N ALA A 115 3.23 2.52 -11.87
CA ALA A 115 3.74 3.90 -11.91
C ALA A 115 3.47 4.58 -13.26
N ILE A 116 3.66 3.87 -14.37
CA ILE A 116 3.37 4.38 -15.71
C ILE A 116 1.86 4.66 -15.86
N THR A 117 1.00 3.73 -15.45
CA THR A 117 -0.46 3.93 -15.49
C THR A 117 -0.89 5.11 -14.62
N ALA A 118 -0.27 5.31 -13.45
CA ALA A 118 -0.52 6.48 -12.62
C ALA A 118 -0.07 7.79 -13.30
N ALA A 119 1.06 7.79 -13.99
CA ALA A 119 1.55 8.95 -14.72
C ALA A 119 0.58 9.33 -15.87
N LEU A 120 0.10 8.33 -16.61
CA LEU A 120 -0.85 8.55 -17.72
C LEU A 120 -2.21 9.04 -17.22
N LEU A 121 -2.77 8.39 -16.20
CA LEU A 121 -4.04 8.79 -15.59
C LEU A 121 -3.93 10.13 -14.86
N GLY A 122 -2.81 10.41 -14.21
CA GLY A 122 -2.59 11.64 -13.47
C GLY A 122 -2.75 12.88 -14.34
N TRP A 123 -2.29 12.82 -15.58
CA TRP A 123 -2.46 13.92 -16.52
C TRP A 123 -3.92 14.31 -16.77
N THR A 124 -4.83 13.32 -16.74
CA THR A 124 -6.27 13.54 -16.98
C THR A 124 -7.05 13.79 -15.69
N VAL A 125 -6.70 13.11 -14.61
CA VAL A 125 -7.46 13.08 -13.35
C VAL A 125 -7.16 14.27 -12.45
N PHE A 126 -5.96 14.87 -12.48
CA PHE A 126 -5.62 16.02 -11.63
C PHE A 126 -6.25 17.36 -12.04
N GLY A 127 -7.10 17.36 -13.06
CA GLY A 127 -8.10 18.42 -13.27
C GLY A 127 -9.24 18.42 -12.24
N LEU A 128 -9.47 17.27 -11.56
CA LEU A 128 -10.44 17.14 -10.49
C LEU A 128 -9.84 17.62 -9.17
N ARG A 129 -10.64 18.31 -8.35
CA ARG A 129 -10.23 18.82 -7.03
C ARG A 129 -11.16 18.33 -5.92
N GLY A 130 -10.63 18.22 -4.70
CA GLY A 130 -11.40 17.88 -3.51
C GLY A 130 -12.16 16.54 -3.61
N PRO A 131 -13.45 16.51 -3.24
CA PRO A 131 -14.25 15.27 -3.27
C PRO A 131 -14.40 14.64 -4.65
N TYR A 132 -14.39 15.44 -5.72
CA TYR A 132 -14.51 14.95 -7.10
C TYR A 132 -13.31 14.08 -7.50
N PHE A 133 -12.11 14.41 -7.01
CA PHE A 133 -10.93 13.58 -7.20
C PHE A 133 -11.08 12.21 -6.52
N ALA A 134 -11.58 12.18 -5.29
CA ALA A 134 -11.81 10.92 -4.56
C ALA A 134 -12.82 10.02 -5.28
N ILE A 135 -13.96 10.59 -5.70
CA ILE A 135 -15.02 9.86 -6.42
C ILE A 135 -14.52 9.40 -7.79
N GLY A 136 -13.83 10.27 -8.53
CA GLY A 136 -13.28 9.92 -9.84
C GLY A 136 -12.27 8.78 -9.78
N THR A 137 -11.36 8.82 -8.80
CA THR A 137 -10.35 7.74 -8.61
C THR A 137 -10.99 6.44 -8.15
N LEU A 138 -12.04 6.48 -7.31
CA LEU A 138 -12.83 5.31 -6.95
C LEU A 138 -13.53 4.70 -8.18
N GLY A 139 -14.15 5.56 -9.02
CA GLY A 139 -14.80 5.14 -10.25
C GLY A 139 -13.86 4.41 -11.21
N ILE A 140 -12.61 4.87 -11.34
CA ILE A 140 -11.58 4.20 -12.14
C ILE A 140 -11.29 2.79 -11.59
N ALA A 141 -11.19 2.64 -10.28
CA ALA A 141 -10.93 1.36 -9.66
C ALA A 141 -12.07 0.35 -9.85
N ILE A 142 -13.33 0.82 -9.70
CA ILE A 142 -14.51 -0.02 -9.96
C ILE A 142 -14.58 -0.42 -11.43
N ALA A 143 -14.41 0.52 -12.35
CA ALA A 143 -14.45 0.25 -13.78
C ALA A 143 -13.35 -0.75 -14.20
N ALA A 144 -12.17 -0.68 -13.61
CA ALA A 144 -11.10 -1.64 -13.87
C ALA A 144 -11.49 -3.06 -13.40
N GLY A 145 -12.09 -3.19 -12.22
CA GLY A 145 -12.57 -4.47 -11.71
C GLY A 145 -13.61 -5.10 -12.64
N GLU A 146 -14.59 -4.32 -13.08
CA GLU A 146 -15.62 -4.78 -14.02
C GLU A 146 -15.03 -5.16 -15.39
N LEU A 147 -14.09 -4.38 -15.92
CA LEU A 147 -13.41 -4.69 -17.18
C LEU A 147 -12.62 -6.00 -17.09
N MET A 148 -11.86 -6.19 -16.01
CA MET A 148 -11.11 -7.43 -15.80
C MET A 148 -12.04 -8.62 -15.57
N GLY A 149 -13.20 -8.41 -14.93
CA GLY A 149 -14.24 -9.41 -14.72
C GLY A 149 -14.91 -9.94 -16.01
N THR A 150 -14.77 -9.21 -17.11
CA THR A 150 -15.30 -9.61 -18.43
C THR A 150 -14.22 -10.11 -19.40
N TRP A 151 -12.95 -9.96 -19.06
CA TRP A 151 -11.84 -10.27 -19.96
C TRP A 151 -11.40 -11.73 -19.84
N GLU A 152 -11.90 -12.60 -20.74
CA GLU A 152 -11.67 -14.05 -20.73
C GLU A 152 -10.19 -14.46 -20.77
N TRP A 153 -9.34 -13.68 -21.44
CA TRP A 153 -7.90 -13.96 -21.56
C TRP A 153 -7.17 -14.02 -20.20
N VAL A 154 -7.68 -13.33 -19.19
CA VAL A 154 -7.18 -13.36 -17.81
C VAL A 154 -8.12 -14.04 -16.83
N GLY A 155 -9.05 -14.85 -17.32
CA GLY A 155 -9.93 -15.67 -16.52
C GLY A 155 -11.28 -15.04 -16.16
N ALA A 156 -11.59 -13.85 -16.69
CA ALA A 156 -12.84 -13.13 -16.42
C ALA A 156 -13.18 -13.13 -14.91
N GLY A 157 -14.45 -13.35 -14.56
CA GLY A 157 -14.92 -13.40 -13.18
C GLY A 157 -14.37 -14.55 -12.33
N SER A 158 -13.86 -15.62 -12.96
CA SER A 158 -13.20 -16.72 -12.21
C SER A 158 -11.78 -16.38 -11.77
N GLY A 159 -11.20 -15.35 -12.39
CA GLY A 159 -9.84 -14.93 -12.12
C GLY A 159 -8.75 -15.81 -12.72
N ILE A 160 -7.51 -15.48 -12.45
CA ILE A 160 -6.32 -16.21 -12.90
C ILE A 160 -5.54 -16.77 -11.70
N SER A 161 -5.14 -18.03 -11.78
CA SER A 161 -4.30 -18.67 -10.77
C SER A 161 -2.85 -18.16 -10.87
N VAL A 162 -2.19 -18.05 -9.73
CA VAL A 162 -0.76 -17.73 -9.67
C VAL A 162 0.04 -19.03 -9.79
N PRO A 163 1.25 -19.03 -10.42
CA PRO A 163 2.10 -20.21 -10.47
C PRO A 163 2.35 -20.81 -9.08
N VAL A 164 2.25 -22.14 -9.00
CA VAL A 164 2.44 -22.86 -7.73
C VAL A 164 3.90 -22.76 -7.28
N PHE A 165 4.09 -22.45 -6.00
CA PHE A 165 5.43 -22.36 -5.41
C PHE A 165 6.13 -23.73 -5.42
N PRO A 166 7.33 -23.83 -6.00
CA PRO A 166 8.05 -25.11 -6.11
C PRO A 166 8.82 -25.45 -4.82
N GLY A 167 8.08 -25.70 -3.73
CA GLY A 167 8.71 -26.00 -2.44
C GLY A 167 7.68 -26.30 -1.35
N SER A 168 8.15 -26.39 -0.10
CA SER A 168 7.25 -26.61 1.03
C SER A 168 6.39 -25.37 1.33
N ALA A 169 5.21 -25.58 1.92
CA ALA A 169 4.34 -24.49 2.38
C ALA A 169 5.02 -23.57 3.38
N GLU A 170 5.89 -24.12 4.23
CA GLU A 170 6.67 -23.34 5.20
C GLU A 170 7.68 -22.41 4.50
N ALA A 171 8.41 -22.92 3.50
CA ALA A 171 9.36 -22.13 2.73
C ALA A 171 8.63 -21.02 1.95
N ARG A 172 7.44 -21.29 1.39
CA ARG A 172 6.58 -20.30 0.76
C ARG A 172 6.19 -19.20 1.73
N SER A 173 5.68 -19.56 2.90
CA SER A 173 5.22 -18.61 3.91
C SER A 173 6.37 -17.71 4.39
N LEU A 174 7.53 -18.27 4.60
CA LEU A 174 8.72 -17.54 5.03
C LEU A 174 9.24 -16.59 3.94
N LEU A 175 9.28 -17.05 2.68
CA LEU A 175 9.67 -16.22 1.54
C LEU A 175 8.76 -15.00 1.40
N PHE A 176 7.44 -15.20 1.34
CA PHE A 176 6.50 -14.09 1.17
C PHE A 176 6.45 -13.17 2.39
N TYR A 177 6.67 -13.72 3.59
CA TYR A 177 6.86 -12.89 4.77
C TYR A 177 8.01 -11.87 4.58
N PHE A 178 9.21 -12.35 4.24
CA PHE A 178 10.36 -11.47 4.07
C PHE A 178 10.26 -10.55 2.86
N LEU A 179 9.60 -10.96 1.79
CA LEU A 179 9.33 -10.07 0.65
C LEU A 179 8.39 -8.94 1.04
N CYS A 180 7.30 -9.21 1.74
CA CYS A 180 6.37 -8.19 2.21
C CYS A 180 7.01 -7.26 3.25
N PHE A 181 7.74 -7.81 4.22
CA PHE A 181 8.49 -7.04 5.21
C PHE A 181 9.52 -6.14 4.54
N GLY A 182 10.32 -6.69 3.63
CA GLY A 182 11.33 -5.95 2.88
C GLY A 182 10.72 -4.83 2.03
N ALA A 183 9.60 -5.09 1.36
CA ALA A 183 8.87 -4.08 0.59
C ALA A 183 8.32 -2.95 1.48
N ALA A 184 7.76 -3.28 2.66
CA ALA A 184 7.28 -2.28 3.62
C ALA A 184 8.42 -1.41 4.17
N VAL A 185 9.55 -2.03 4.54
CA VAL A 185 10.75 -1.31 5.01
C VAL A 185 11.32 -0.43 3.90
N LEU A 186 11.43 -0.95 2.67
CA LEU A 186 11.92 -0.20 1.52
C LEU A 186 11.03 1.02 1.25
N THR A 187 9.71 0.84 1.27
CA THR A 187 8.74 1.93 1.11
C THR A 187 8.92 2.98 2.21
N PHE A 188 9.01 2.56 3.47
CA PHE A 188 9.21 3.47 4.59
C PHE A 188 10.49 4.30 4.45
N VAL A 189 11.61 3.66 4.13
CA VAL A 189 12.91 4.33 3.94
C VAL A 189 12.88 5.27 2.73
N ALA A 190 12.29 4.83 1.62
CA ALA A 190 12.14 5.66 0.41
C ALA A 190 11.33 6.92 0.71
N LEU A 191 10.19 6.79 1.38
CA LEU A 191 9.34 7.92 1.76
C LEU A 191 10.04 8.85 2.76
N GLN A 192 10.75 8.29 3.74
CA GLN A 192 11.53 9.09 4.68
C GLN A 192 12.59 9.93 3.96
N TRP A 193 13.20 9.41 2.91
CA TRP A 193 14.16 10.14 2.09
C TRP A 193 13.48 11.18 1.22
N ILE A 194 12.40 10.82 0.52
CA ILE A 194 11.64 11.71 -0.38
C ILE A 194 11.09 12.93 0.37
N TYR A 195 10.53 12.74 1.56
CA TYR A 195 9.96 13.85 2.35
C TYR A 195 11.00 14.85 2.86
N LYS A 196 12.28 14.48 2.89
CA LYS A 196 13.38 15.41 3.25
C LYS A 196 13.90 16.20 2.06
N THR A 197 13.46 15.90 0.83
CA THR A 197 13.89 16.60 -0.38
C THR A 197 13.02 17.84 -0.67
N ARG A 198 13.43 18.62 -1.68
CA ARG A 198 12.63 19.74 -2.20
C ARG A 198 11.26 19.27 -2.72
N PHE A 199 11.18 18.02 -3.17
CA PHE A 199 9.91 17.42 -3.60
C PHE A 199 8.92 17.32 -2.42
N GLY A 200 9.36 16.85 -1.25
CA GLY A 200 8.50 16.79 -0.06
C GLY A 200 8.00 18.16 0.38
N LEU A 201 8.85 19.19 0.30
CA LEU A 201 8.45 20.57 0.60
C LEU A 201 7.38 21.09 -0.38
N ALA A 202 7.55 20.80 -1.68
CA ALA A 202 6.57 21.21 -2.69
C ALA A 202 5.22 20.50 -2.52
N VAL A 203 5.23 19.21 -2.18
CA VAL A 203 4.03 18.43 -1.87
C VAL A 203 3.27 19.02 -0.68
N ASN A 204 3.97 19.38 0.40
CA ASN A 204 3.37 20.00 1.57
C ASN A 204 2.84 21.42 1.26
N ALA A 205 3.52 22.19 0.43
CA ALA A 205 3.03 23.50 -0.01
C ALA A 205 1.71 23.39 -0.80
N ILE A 206 1.57 22.36 -1.64
CA ILE A 206 0.33 22.07 -2.37
C ILE A 206 -0.80 21.72 -1.39
N ARG A 207 -0.50 20.95 -0.33
CA ARG A 207 -1.47 20.61 0.72
C ARG A 207 -2.00 21.84 1.43
N ASP A 208 -1.09 22.76 1.78
CA ASP A 208 -1.44 23.91 2.60
C ASP A 208 -2.25 24.94 1.80
N ASP A 209 -1.86 25.22 0.55
CA ASP A 209 -2.63 26.07 -0.36
C ASP A 209 -2.13 25.87 -1.80
N GLU A 210 -2.89 25.15 -2.62
CA GLU A 210 -2.50 24.84 -4.01
C GLU A 210 -2.36 26.10 -4.88
N GLU A 211 -3.25 27.07 -4.72
CA GLU A 211 -3.25 28.30 -5.56
C GLU A 211 -2.04 29.17 -5.22
N LYS A 212 -1.70 29.28 -3.93
CA LYS A 212 -0.48 29.99 -3.51
C LYS A 212 0.79 29.27 -3.95
N ALA A 213 0.82 27.92 -3.85
CA ALA A 213 1.95 27.14 -4.36
C ALA A 213 2.17 27.37 -5.85
N GLU A 214 1.07 27.40 -6.65
CA GLU A 214 1.13 27.68 -8.08
C GLU A 214 1.59 29.11 -8.38
N ALA A 215 1.11 30.09 -7.65
CA ALA A 215 1.56 31.48 -7.75
C ALA A 215 3.05 31.65 -7.41
N MET A 216 3.61 30.81 -6.56
CA MET A 216 5.05 30.76 -6.22
C MET A 216 5.87 29.95 -7.25
N GLY A 217 5.27 29.49 -8.36
CA GLY A 217 5.95 28.78 -9.45
C GLY A 217 6.04 27.26 -9.28
N VAL A 218 5.30 26.68 -8.35
CA VAL A 218 5.23 25.22 -8.21
C VAL A 218 4.29 24.67 -9.29
N HIS A 219 4.79 23.78 -10.15
CA HIS A 219 3.97 23.10 -11.15
C HIS A 219 3.12 21.99 -10.50
N THR A 220 1.98 22.36 -9.91
CA THR A 220 1.15 21.50 -9.05
C THR A 220 0.77 20.17 -9.70
N VAL A 221 0.30 20.17 -10.95
CA VAL A 221 -0.06 18.94 -11.70
C VAL A 221 1.12 17.97 -11.82
N ARG A 222 2.34 18.47 -12.11
CA ARG A 222 3.53 17.62 -12.21
C ARG A 222 3.88 16.97 -10.87
N TYR A 223 3.89 17.75 -9.79
CA TYR A 223 4.18 17.23 -8.46
C TYR A 223 3.13 16.21 -8.00
N LYS A 224 1.85 16.46 -8.26
CA LYS A 224 0.74 15.53 -7.99
C LYS A 224 0.90 14.23 -8.78
N THR A 225 1.18 14.31 -10.08
CA THR A 225 1.38 13.12 -10.93
C THR A 225 2.57 12.30 -10.46
N VAL A 226 3.71 12.92 -10.15
CA VAL A 226 4.90 12.21 -9.65
C VAL A 226 4.62 11.56 -8.30
N ALA A 227 3.96 12.26 -7.37
CA ALA A 227 3.60 11.71 -6.07
C ALA A 227 2.68 10.49 -6.20
N TRP A 228 1.68 10.59 -7.08
CA TRP A 228 0.76 9.47 -7.35
C TRP A 228 1.47 8.29 -8.00
N SER A 229 2.42 8.55 -8.92
CA SER A 229 3.24 7.50 -9.54
C SER A 229 4.16 6.80 -8.54
N ILE A 230 4.73 7.54 -7.58
CA ILE A 230 5.52 6.95 -6.48
C ILE A 230 4.62 6.07 -5.60
N SER A 231 3.44 6.56 -5.23
CA SER A 231 2.45 5.77 -4.50
C SER A 231 2.08 4.50 -5.26
N ALA A 232 1.74 4.62 -6.56
CA ALA A 232 1.35 3.52 -7.42
C ALA A 232 2.46 2.47 -7.59
N PHE A 233 3.73 2.90 -7.68
CA PHE A 233 4.87 1.98 -7.76
C PHE A 233 4.90 1.01 -6.59
N PHE A 234 4.83 1.52 -5.37
CA PHE A 234 4.85 0.68 -4.18
C PHE A 234 3.56 -0.12 -3.98
N VAL A 235 2.41 0.46 -4.32
CA VAL A 235 1.11 -0.26 -4.29
C VAL A 235 1.10 -1.40 -5.31
N GLY A 236 1.67 -1.19 -6.52
CA GLY A 236 1.80 -2.24 -7.53
C GLY A 236 2.64 -3.43 -7.03
N ILE A 237 3.77 -3.15 -6.38
CA ILE A 237 4.60 -4.19 -5.73
C ILE A 237 3.79 -4.91 -4.65
N SER A 238 3.05 -4.18 -3.82
CA SER A 238 2.17 -4.74 -2.80
C SER A 238 1.11 -5.67 -3.40
N GLY A 239 0.52 -5.28 -4.54
CA GLY A 239 -0.42 -6.10 -5.30
C GLY A 239 0.22 -7.41 -5.77
N ALA A 240 1.40 -7.34 -6.39
CA ALA A 240 2.13 -8.52 -6.82
C ALA A 240 2.37 -9.52 -5.67
N LEU A 241 2.82 -9.01 -4.52
CA LEU A 241 3.08 -9.84 -3.35
C LEU A 241 1.82 -10.46 -2.78
N PHE A 242 0.74 -9.67 -2.66
CA PHE A 242 -0.53 -10.15 -2.13
C PHE A 242 -1.20 -11.16 -3.07
N GLY A 243 -1.16 -10.96 -4.38
CA GLY A 243 -1.65 -11.92 -5.37
C GLY A 243 -0.95 -13.28 -5.26
N ASN A 244 0.37 -13.26 -5.04
CA ASN A 244 1.14 -14.50 -4.79
C ASN A 244 0.84 -15.15 -3.43
N ILE A 245 0.42 -14.39 -2.43
CA ILE A 245 -0.03 -14.92 -1.13
C ILE A 245 -1.39 -15.60 -1.27
N THR A 246 -2.35 -14.97 -1.97
CA THR A 246 -3.70 -15.52 -2.15
C THR A 246 -3.74 -16.73 -3.08
N GLY A 247 -2.84 -16.78 -4.07
CA GLY A 247 -2.73 -17.88 -5.03
C GLY A 247 -3.71 -17.82 -6.20
N ILE A 248 -4.76 -17.00 -6.09
CA ILE A 248 -5.72 -16.71 -7.15
C ILE A 248 -6.03 -15.21 -7.17
N ILE A 249 -6.16 -14.65 -8.35
CA ILE A 249 -6.47 -13.22 -8.58
C ILE A 249 -7.85 -13.13 -9.20
N GLU A 250 -8.83 -12.99 -8.35
CA GLU A 250 -10.22 -12.74 -8.72
C GLU A 250 -10.41 -11.21 -8.83
N PRO A 251 -11.10 -10.70 -9.87
CA PRO A 251 -11.14 -9.26 -10.15
C PRO A 251 -11.74 -8.42 -9.03
N LEU A 252 -12.93 -8.76 -8.55
CA LEU A 252 -13.71 -7.86 -7.69
C LEU A 252 -13.36 -7.98 -6.21
N GLU A 253 -13.04 -9.18 -5.72
CA GLU A 253 -12.83 -9.43 -4.30
C GLU A 253 -11.34 -9.44 -3.91
N VAL A 254 -10.44 -9.73 -4.87
CA VAL A 254 -9.01 -9.86 -4.59
C VAL A 254 -8.19 -8.74 -5.23
N ALA A 255 -8.38 -8.48 -6.54
CA ALA A 255 -7.55 -7.51 -7.26
C ALA A 255 -8.01 -6.06 -7.06
N PHE A 256 -9.31 -5.80 -7.13
CA PHE A 256 -9.90 -4.47 -6.98
C PHE A 256 -10.92 -4.40 -5.83
N PRO A 257 -10.59 -4.83 -4.60
CA PRO A 257 -11.51 -4.91 -3.48
C PRO A 257 -11.79 -3.51 -2.91
N THR A 258 -12.60 -2.72 -3.61
CA THR A 258 -12.83 -1.30 -3.35
C THR A 258 -13.40 -1.02 -1.97
N VAL A 259 -14.32 -1.88 -1.48
CA VAL A 259 -14.97 -1.71 -0.17
C VAL A 259 -14.01 -2.08 0.96
N THR A 260 -13.30 -3.21 0.83
CA THR A 260 -12.42 -3.70 1.90
C THR A 260 -11.12 -2.93 1.95
N PHE A 261 -10.22 -3.15 1.00
CA PHE A 261 -8.89 -2.52 1.03
C PHE A 261 -8.93 -1.03 0.70
N GLY A 262 -9.86 -0.59 -0.17
CA GLY A 262 -9.99 0.81 -0.54
C GLY A 262 -10.34 1.72 0.65
N ILE A 263 -11.27 1.29 1.51
CA ILE A 263 -11.65 2.04 2.72
C ILE A 263 -10.62 1.83 3.84
N PHE A 264 -10.08 0.61 3.97
CA PHE A 264 -9.16 0.28 5.05
C PHE A 264 -7.86 1.07 5.00
N MET A 265 -7.29 1.33 3.80
CA MET A 265 -6.08 2.14 3.69
C MET A 265 -6.28 3.56 4.22
N VAL A 266 -7.44 4.16 3.93
CA VAL A 266 -7.80 5.49 4.44
C VAL A 266 -7.98 5.45 5.95
N ALA A 267 -8.75 4.46 6.45
CA ALA A 267 -9.01 4.30 7.87
C ALA A 267 -7.71 4.09 8.67
N MET A 268 -6.79 3.26 8.17
CA MET A 268 -5.49 3.01 8.80
C MET A 268 -4.65 4.30 8.88
N ALA A 269 -4.56 5.05 7.79
CA ALA A 269 -3.77 6.29 7.78
C ALA A 269 -4.39 7.37 8.69
N LEU A 270 -5.71 7.50 8.69
CA LEU A 270 -6.41 8.44 9.57
C LEU A 270 -6.29 8.04 11.06
N LEU A 271 -6.48 6.75 11.37
CA LEU A 271 -6.35 6.22 12.73
C LEU A 271 -4.96 6.49 13.30
N GLY A 272 -3.94 6.21 12.51
CA GLY A 272 -2.56 6.41 12.95
C GLY A 272 -2.13 7.87 13.03
N GLY A 273 -2.67 8.74 12.17
CA GLY A 273 -2.33 10.15 12.04
C GLY A 273 -1.72 10.48 10.68
N LYS A 274 -2.59 10.93 9.78
CA LYS A 274 -2.21 11.30 8.41
C LYS A 274 -1.16 12.42 8.38
N GLY A 275 -0.33 12.41 7.35
CA GLY A 275 0.72 13.42 7.18
C GLY A 275 1.96 13.19 8.05
N THR A 276 2.03 12.05 8.74
CA THR A 276 3.22 11.64 9.50
C THR A 276 3.73 10.29 8.99
N LEU A 277 5.04 10.06 9.04
CA LEU A 277 5.61 8.81 8.52
C LEU A 277 5.26 7.59 9.39
N TRP A 278 5.15 7.77 10.71
CA TRP A 278 4.85 6.71 11.66
C TRP A 278 3.35 6.48 11.89
N GLY A 279 2.55 7.49 11.63
CA GLY A 279 1.09 7.39 11.79
C GLY A 279 0.50 6.22 11.01
N PRO A 280 0.64 6.17 9.68
CA PRO A 280 0.12 5.07 8.88
C PRO A 280 0.59 3.68 9.33
N VAL A 281 1.84 3.56 9.80
CA VAL A 281 2.38 2.30 10.33
C VAL A 281 1.64 1.87 11.60
N LEU A 282 1.49 2.77 12.57
CA LEU A 282 0.77 2.50 13.81
C LEU A 282 -0.70 2.18 13.54
N GLY A 283 -1.34 2.96 12.66
CA GLY A 283 -2.72 2.74 12.28
C GLY A 283 -2.94 1.39 11.60
N ALA A 284 -2.05 0.99 10.70
CA ALA A 284 -2.11 -0.31 10.04
C ALA A 284 -1.95 -1.47 11.03
N VAL A 285 -1.00 -1.36 11.95
CA VAL A 285 -0.79 -2.39 12.99
C VAL A 285 -2.03 -2.56 13.86
N LEU A 286 -2.56 -1.45 14.40
CA LEU A 286 -3.74 -1.49 15.27
C LEU A 286 -4.97 -2.01 14.54
N PHE A 287 -5.18 -1.53 13.31
CA PHE A 287 -6.31 -1.94 12.49
C PHE A 287 -6.25 -3.43 12.15
N HIS A 288 -5.08 -3.92 11.73
CA HIS A 288 -4.88 -5.32 11.38
C HIS A 288 -5.06 -6.24 12.58
N VAL A 289 -4.45 -5.91 13.72
CA VAL A 289 -4.60 -6.69 14.96
C VAL A 289 -6.08 -6.77 15.37
N LEU A 290 -6.81 -5.65 15.37
CA LEU A 290 -8.22 -5.64 15.70
C LEU A 290 -9.03 -6.50 14.71
N LYS A 291 -8.77 -6.38 13.41
CA LYS A 291 -9.41 -7.18 12.37
C LYS A 291 -9.17 -8.68 12.60
N GLU A 292 -7.92 -9.10 12.82
CA GLU A 292 -7.59 -10.52 13.02
C GLU A 292 -8.18 -11.10 14.32
N VAL A 293 -8.10 -10.35 15.42
CA VAL A 293 -8.71 -10.76 16.70
C VAL A 293 -10.23 -10.91 16.56
N THR A 294 -10.87 -9.93 15.90
CA THR A 294 -12.32 -9.96 15.73
C THR A 294 -12.75 -11.07 14.77
N TRP A 295 -11.98 -11.32 13.72
CA TRP A 295 -12.22 -12.42 12.78
C TRP A 295 -12.10 -13.78 13.47
N THR A 296 -11.10 -13.94 14.32
CA THR A 296 -10.82 -15.23 14.98
C THR A 296 -11.82 -15.56 16.10
N TYR A 297 -12.16 -14.58 16.94
CA TYR A 297 -12.93 -14.81 18.15
C TYR A 297 -14.40 -14.37 18.06
N PHE A 298 -14.73 -13.46 17.15
CA PHE A 298 -16.06 -12.86 17.00
C PHE A 298 -16.53 -12.91 15.55
N LEU A 299 -16.70 -14.10 15.02
CA LEU A 299 -17.07 -14.32 13.61
C LEU A 299 -18.35 -13.53 13.25
N GLY A 300 -18.27 -12.73 12.17
CA GLY A 300 -19.36 -11.87 11.73
C GLY A 300 -19.37 -10.47 12.35
N TRP A 301 -18.68 -10.23 13.45
CA TRP A 301 -18.63 -8.92 14.13
C TRP A 301 -17.47 -8.02 13.68
N GLN A 302 -16.58 -8.51 12.82
CA GLN A 302 -15.41 -7.75 12.35
C GLN A 302 -15.79 -6.40 11.73
N TRP A 303 -16.87 -6.34 10.95
CA TRP A 303 -17.33 -5.11 10.32
C TRP A 303 -17.87 -4.10 11.34
N VAL A 304 -18.57 -4.59 12.36
CA VAL A 304 -19.07 -3.76 13.46
C VAL A 304 -17.90 -3.21 14.27
N ALA A 305 -16.94 -4.05 14.64
CA ALA A 305 -15.77 -3.63 15.40
C ALA A 305 -14.92 -2.58 14.63
N LEU A 306 -14.72 -2.78 13.33
CA LEU A 306 -14.02 -1.81 12.49
C LEU A 306 -14.81 -0.50 12.35
N GLY A 307 -16.13 -0.56 12.21
CA GLY A 307 -16.99 0.63 12.19
C GLY A 307 -16.92 1.42 13.50
N VAL A 308 -17.00 0.73 14.64
CA VAL A 308 -16.84 1.35 15.96
C VAL A 308 -15.44 1.96 16.12
N LEU A 309 -14.38 1.28 15.68
CA LEU A 309 -13.03 1.82 15.70
C LEU A 309 -12.93 3.13 14.91
N ILE A 310 -13.51 3.18 13.71
CA ILE A 310 -13.51 4.39 12.88
C ILE A 310 -14.28 5.52 13.58
N ILE A 311 -15.45 5.24 14.19
CA ILE A 311 -16.23 6.23 14.93
C ILE A 311 -15.42 6.78 16.10
N ILE A 312 -14.83 5.91 16.91
CA ILE A 312 -13.98 6.31 18.04
C ILE A 312 -12.82 7.20 17.55
N ASN A 313 -12.18 6.82 16.44
CA ASN A 313 -11.09 7.61 15.87
C ASN A 313 -11.55 9.02 15.46
N VAL A 314 -12.64 9.12 14.73
CA VAL A 314 -13.16 10.42 14.25
C VAL A 314 -13.60 11.34 15.40
N VAL A 315 -14.19 10.77 16.46
CA VAL A 315 -14.70 11.55 17.59
C VAL A 315 -13.59 11.96 18.56
N TYR A 316 -12.68 11.05 18.90
CA TYR A 316 -11.69 11.27 19.97
C TYR A 316 -10.28 11.57 19.47
N PHE A 317 -9.91 11.09 18.27
CA PHE A 317 -8.57 11.21 17.71
C PHE A 317 -8.58 11.90 16.34
N GLN A 318 -9.13 13.12 16.26
CA GLN A 318 -9.25 13.87 14.99
C GLN A 318 -7.91 14.06 14.25
N GLN A 319 -6.80 14.12 15.00
CA GLN A 319 -5.44 14.19 14.44
C GLN A 319 -4.76 12.82 14.36
N GLY A 320 -5.50 11.72 14.66
CA GLY A 320 -4.97 10.37 14.79
C GLY A 320 -4.13 10.18 16.05
N ILE A 321 -3.73 8.93 16.28
CA ILE A 321 -2.95 8.53 17.46
C ILE A 321 -1.62 9.27 17.54
N MET A 322 -0.95 9.43 16.40
CA MET A 322 0.34 10.12 16.34
C MET A 322 0.20 11.62 16.65
N GLY A 323 -0.87 12.26 16.18
CA GLY A 323 -1.18 13.66 16.53
C GLY A 323 -1.37 13.84 18.02
N TRP A 324 -2.16 12.97 18.66
CA TRP A 324 -2.35 12.96 20.10
C TRP A 324 -1.04 12.72 20.88
N LEU A 325 -0.16 11.81 20.39
CA LEU A 325 1.14 11.58 21.01
C LEU A 325 2.06 12.81 20.92
N ILE A 326 2.05 13.52 19.79
CA ILE A 326 2.82 14.74 19.58
C ILE A 326 2.33 15.85 20.51
N GLU A 327 1.03 16.01 20.67
CA GLU A 327 0.42 17.00 21.55
C GLU A 327 0.74 16.73 23.03
N LYS A 328 0.62 15.46 23.46
CA LYS A 328 0.83 15.06 24.86
C LYS A 328 2.32 14.99 25.26
N PHE A 329 3.19 14.64 24.31
CA PHE A 329 4.63 14.46 24.54
C PHE A 329 5.46 15.20 23.48
N PRO A 330 5.38 16.54 23.40
CA PRO A 330 6.04 17.32 22.33
C PRO A 330 7.58 17.18 22.36
N GLU A 331 8.18 17.00 23.52
CA GLU A 331 9.63 16.82 23.66
C GLU A 331 10.15 15.53 22.99
N LYS A 332 9.32 14.47 22.92
CA LYS A 332 9.72 13.15 22.37
C LYS A 332 9.32 13.01 20.90
N PHE A 333 8.14 13.45 20.54
CA PHE A 333 7.52 13.23 19.23
C PHE A 333 7.40 14.51 18.38
N GLY A 334 7.48 15.69 19.00
CA GLY A 334 7.41 16.97 18.30
C GLY A 334 8.64 17.28 17.42
N ILE A 335 8.47 18.20 16.49
CA ILE A 335 9.58 18.80 15.75
C ILE A 335 10.20 19.87 16.68
N VAL A 336 11.40 19.64 17.19
CA VAL A 336 12.17 20.68 17.87
C VAL A 336 12.65 21.65 16.79
N VAL A 337 12.00 22.81 16.69
CA VAL A 337 12.56 23.95 15.97
C VAL A 337 13.66 24.48 16.88
N GLU A 338 14.92 24.19 16.57
CA GLU A 338 16.02 24.90 17.18
C GLU A 338 15.88 26.39 16.74
N GLU A 339 15.40 27.24 17.64
CA GLU A 339 15.64 28.67 17.50
C GLU A 339 17.16 28.82 17.43
N LYS A 340 17.67 29.06 16.22
CA LYS A 340 19.00 29.67 16.11
C LYS A 340 18.91 30.98 16.86
N GLU A 341 19.49 31.01 18.04
CA GLU A 341 19.78 32.29 18.71
C GLU A 341 20.37 33.22 17.64
N ALA A 342 19.65 34.28 17.37
CA ALA A 342 20.14 35.34 16.52
C ALA A 342 21.44 35.80 17.18
N ALA A 343 22.55 35.40 16.59
CA ALA A 343 23.87 35.85 17.03
C ALA A 343 23.85 37.37 17.01
N ARG A 344 24.03 37.95 18.19
CA ARG A 344 24.27 39.35 18.43
C ARG A 344 25.53 39.84 17.70
#